data_39aab2a4dfd413fbab2f88ab20c52527
#
_entry.id   39aab2a4dfd413fbab2f88ab20c52527
#
_cell.length_a   1.000
_cell.length_b   1.000
_cell.length_c   1.000
_cell.angle_alpha   90.00
_cell.angle_beta   90.00
_cell.angle_gamma   90.00
#
_symmetry.space_group_name_H-M   'P 1'
#
loop_
_entity.id
_entity.type
_entity.pdbx_description
1 polymer ?
#
loop_
_entity_poly.entity_id
_entity_poly.type
_entity_poly.pdbx_seq_one_letter_code
_entity_poly.pdbx_strand_id
1 'polypeptide(L)'
;MKDYLLGAENTVMKKLKIAVDARTLGSRPSGVGMYLNDFLEQLTYDEFEWVLFTDVKESEYIKRFEARGIKVIEWGKPVYRSAGVYAYFAFIKKELKQVRPDIFWEVNSIIPINLGGSFKTLITIHDMFPIQYVRYFGKIYSYYFKFNLGVTLRHTDMILYNSEQTKDDTEMYFPKAKK
;
A
#
# COMPACT_ATOMS: atom_id res chain seq x y z
N MET A 1 41.86 30.80 -22.59
CA MET A 1 41.63 30.05 -21.35
C MET A 1 40.33 30.54 -20.73
N LYS A 2 39.20 30.30 -21.42
CA LYS A 2 37.82 30.64 -21.01
C LYS A 2 36.90 29.81 -21.92
N ASP A 3 36.60 28.55 -21.62
CA ASP A 3 35.53 27.78 -22.30
C ASP A 3 35.43 26.36 -21.74
N TYR A 4 35.47 26.23 -20.40
CA TYR A 4 35.24 24.93 -19.76
C TYR A 4 34.29 25.04 -18.51
N LEU A 5 33.21 25.82 -18.63
CA LEU A 5 32.18 25.88 -17.58
C LEU A 5 30.79 26.11 -18.17
N LEU A 6 30.35 25.25 -19.08
CA LEU A 6 28.94 25.17 -19.51
C LEU A 6 28.61 23.71 -19.82
N GLY A 7 28.12 22.98 -18.87
CA GLY A 7 27.72 21.57 -19.06
C GLY A 7 27.30 20.84 -17.81
N ALA A 8 26.90 21.54 -16.76
CA ALA A 8 26.11 20.93 -15.71
C ALA A 8 24.64 20.93 -16.17
N GLU A 9 24.27 19.99 -17.05
CA GLU A 9 22.88 19.67 -17.28
C GLU A 9 22.28 19.31 -15.93
N ASN A 10 21.37 20.16 -15.46
CA ASN A 10 20.45 19.84 -14.37
C ASN A 10 19.61 18.63 -14.81
N THR A 11 20.16 17.45 -14.68
CA THR A 11 19.39 16.21 -14.78
C THR A 11 18.47 16.19 -13.57
N VAL A 12 17.28 16.78 -13.70
CA VAL A 12 16.22 16.66 -12.71
C VAL A 12 15.95 15.15 -12.56
N MET A 13 16.50 14.56 -11.53
CA MET A 13 16.27 13.15 -11.23
C MET A 13 14.77 12.93 -11.12
N LYS A 14 14.21 12.09 -12.00
CA LYS A 14 12.79 11.75 -11.97
C LYS A 14 12.47 11.16 -10.60
N LYS A 15 11.56 11.82 -9.85
CA LYS A 15 11.08 11.29 -8.57
C LYS A 15 10.42 9.95 -8.78
N LEU A 16 10.67 9.00 -7.89
CA LEU A 16 9.93 7.73 -7.86
C LEU A 16 8.47 8.00 -7.51
N LYS A 17 7.57 7.45 -8.31
CA LYS A 17 6.13 7.56 -8.08
C LYS A 17 5.65 6.37 -7.27
N ILE A 18 5.11 6.65 -6.09
CA ILE A 18 4.58 5.65 -5.16
C ILE A 18 3.06 5.80 -5.06
N ALA A 19 2.35 4.77 -5.47
CA ALA A 19 0.90 4.68 -5.28
C ALA A 19 0.60 3.82 -4.04
N VAL A 20 -0.28 4.31 -3.16
CA VAL A 20 -0.57 3.69 -1.87
C VAL A 20 -2.06 3.40 -1.73
N ASP A 21 -2.43 2.21 -1.27
CA ASP A 21 -3.80 1.96 -0.82
C ASP A 21 -4.04 2.59 0.56
N ALA A 22 -4.67 3.73 0.57
CA ALA A 22 -4.98 4.53 1.74
C ALA A 22 -6.44 4.41 2.21
N ARG A 23 -7.21 3.39 1.76
CA ARG A 23 -8.60 3.19 2.22
C ARG A 23 -8.75 3.05 3.73
N THR A 24 -7.68 2.61 4.42
CA THR A 24 -7.63 2.51 5.88
C THR A 24 -7.58 3.85 6.59
N LEU A 25 -7.41 4.95 5.85
CA LEU A 25 -7.57 6.34 6.30
C LEU A 25 -8.87 6.98 5.79
N GLY A 26 -9.59 6.33 4.88
CA GLY A 26 -10.80 6.83 4.25
C GLY A 26 -12.03 6.79 5.16
N SER A 27 -13.06 6.02 4.77
CA SER A 27 -14.36 5.98 5.47
C SER A 27 -14.30 5.42 6.89
N ARG A 28 -13.31 4.58 7.20
CA ARG A 28 -13.11 3.95 8.52
C ARG A 28 -11.63 3.93 8.89
N PRO A 29 -11.11 5.02 9.46
CA PRO A 29 -9.75 5.04 9.97
C PRO A 29 -9.52 3.92 10.98
N SER A 30 -8.41 3.20 10.83
CA SER A 30 -8.06 2.03 11.63
C SER A 30 -6.63 2.15 12.14
N GLY A 31 -6.17 1.22 12.99
CA GLY A 31 -4.78 1.17 13.43
C GLY A 31 -3.79 1.08 12.27
N VAL A 32 -4.13 0.32 11.21
CA VAL A 32 -3.35 0.27 9.96
C VAL A 32 -3.32 1.63 9.27
N GLY A 33 -4.45 2.35 9.27
CA GLY A 33 -4.51 3.70 8.73
C GLY A 33 -3.66 4.67 9.55
N MET A 34 -3.67 4.58 10.87
CA MET A 34 -2.81 5.43 11.71
C MET A 34 -1.32 5.17 11.47
N TYR A 35 -0.92 3.90 11.29
CA TYR A 35 0.43 3.56 10.85
C TYR A 35 0.80 4.28 9.54
N LEU A 36 -0.08 4.23 8.53
CA LEU A 36 0.14 4.92 7.26
C LEU A 36 0.20 6.44 7.46
N ASN A 37 -0.70 7.00 8.29
CA ASN A 37 -0.69 8.42 8.63
C ASN A 37 0.65 8.85 9.20
N ASP A 38 1.12 8.16 10.24
CA ASP A 38 2.36 8.51 10.94
C ASP A 38 3.58 8.36 10.02
N PHE A 39 3.57 7.35 9.16
CA PHE A 39 4.59 7.16 8.15
C PHE A 39 4.62 8.33 7.15
N LEU A 40 3.47 8.70 6.57
CA LEU A 40 3.38 9.81 5.62
C LEU A 40 3.70 11.17 6.25
N GLU A 41 3.38 11.40 7.53
CA GLU A 41 3.70 12.65 8.23
C GLU A 41 5.21 12.87 8.40
N GLN A 42 6.00 11.80 8.50
CA GLN A 42 7.44 11.85 8.71
C GLN A 42 8.25 11.93 7.41
N LEU A 43 7.64 11.67 6.27
CA LEU A 43 8.33 11.68 4.99
C LEU A 43 8.54 13.10 4.47
N THR A 44 9.70 13.29 3.84
CA THR A 44 9.95 14.47 3.01
C THR A 44 9.28 14.25 1.66
N TYR A 45 8.26 15.05 1.36
CA TYR A 45 7.48 14.95 0.11
C TYR A 45 8.29 15.30 -1.14
N ASP A 46 9.47 15.86 -0.97
CA ASP A 46 10.32 16.29 -2.06
C ASP A 46 11.05 15.16 -2.79
N GLU A 47 11.19 14.00 -2.15
CA GLU A 47 11.92 12.86 -2.70
C GLU A 47 11.05 11.97 -3.60
N PHE A 48 9.73 11.91 -3.36
CA PHE A 48 8.81 11.00 -4.03
C PHE A 48 7.57 11.73 -4.58
N GLU A 49 7.00 11.18 -5.65
CA GLU A 49 5.66 11.56 -6.14
C GLU A 49 4.63 10.59 -5.53
N TRP A 50 3.82 11.08 -4.58
CA TRP A 50 2.82 10.27 -3.89
C TRP A 50 1.46 10.32 -4.56
N VAL A 51 0.80 9.15 -4.65
CA VAL A 51 -0.59 9.00 -5.10
C VAL A 51 -1.32 8.12 -4.10
N LEU A 52 -2.37 8.63 -3.46
CA LEU A 52 -3.19 7.87 -2.52
C LEU A 52 -4.47 7.40 -3.20
N PHE A 53 -4.75 6.10 -3.13
CA PHE A 53 -6.06 5.53 -3.47
C PHE A 53 -6.90 5.44 -2.20
N THR A 54 -8.10 5.99 -2.23
CA THR A 54 -9.02 5.92 -1.08
C THR A 54 -10.41 5.51 -1.50
N ASP A 55 -11.17 4.99 -0.57
CA ASP A 55 -12.59 4.69 -0.78
C ASP A 55 -13.44 5.95 -0.78
N VAL A 56 -13.16 6.89 0.14
CA VAL A 56 -13.81 8.22 0.21
C VAL A 56 -12.81 9.29 0.65
N LYS A 57 -13.02 10.54 0.20
CA LYS A 57 -12.15 11.70 0.50
C LYS A 57 -12.55 12.49 1.76
N GLU A 58 -13.72 12.24 2.34
CA GLU A 58 -14.25 13.04 3.45
C GLU A 58 -13.45 12.93 4.74
N SER A 59 -12.60 11.92 4.85
CA SER A 59 -11.69 11.75 5.99
C SER A 59 -10.76 12.95 6.17
N GLU A 60 -10.61 13.44 7.40
CA GLU A 60 -9.69 14.52 7.73
C GLU A 60 -8.24 14.20 7.40
N TYR A 61 -7.84 12.94 7.53
CA TYR A 61 -6.50 12.47 7.17
C TYR A 61 -6.25 12.63 5.67
N ILE A 62 -7.19 12.18 4.85
CA ILE A 62 -7.08 12.26 3.39
C ILE A 62 -7.06 13.73 2.93
N LYS A 63 -7.97 14.56 3.44
CA LYS A 63 -8.02 16.00 3.12
C LYS A 63 -6.73 16.72 3.46
N ARG A 64 -6.10 16.37 4.58
CA ARG A 64 -4.83 16.97 5.00
C ARG A 64 -3.69 16.64 4.03
N PHE A 65 -3.60 15.40 3.56
CA PHE A 65 -2.59 15.03 2.56
C PHE A 65 -2.88 15.65 1.20
N GLU A 66 -4.13 15.72 0.77
CA GLU A 66 -4.52 16.42 -0.46
C GLU A 66 -4.16 17.90 -0.40
N ALA A 67 -4.40 18.58 0.73
CA ALA A 67 -4.03 19.98 0.96
C ALA A 67 -2.51 20.21 0.91
N ARG A 68 -1.70 19.20 1.17
CA ARG A 68 -0.23 19.23 1.02
C ARG A 68 0.24 18.93 -0.40
N GLY A 69 -0.66 18.80 -1.36
CA GLY A 69 -0.36 18.56 -2.77
C GLY A 69 -0.20 17.09 -3.15
N ILE A 70 -0.49 16.13 -2.26
CA ILE A 70 -0.53 14.72 -2.61
C ILE A 70 -1.75 14.44 -3.49
N LYS A 71 -1.53 13.76 -4.61
CA LYS A 71 -2.63 13.35 -5.49
C LYS A 71 -3.48 12.28 -4.82
N VAL A 72 -4.78 12.53 -4.69
CA VAL A 72 -5.75 11.57 -4.16
C VAL A 72 -6.71 11.12 -5.26
N ILE A 73 -6.87 9.80 -5.40
CA ILE A 73 -7.81 9.18 -6.34
C ILE A 73 -8.84 8.41 -5.53
N GLU A 74 -10.09 8.82 -5.66
CA GLU A 74 -11.21 8.33 -4.87
C GLU A 74 -12.05 7.32 -5.66
N TRP A 75 -12.51 6.26 -4.97
CA TRP A 75 -13.50 5.36 -5.52
C TRP A 75 -14.93 5.89 -5.39
N GLY A 76 -15.18 6.74 -4.36
CA GLY A 76 -16.47 7.39 -4.13
C GLY A 76 -17.51 6.53 -3.40
N LYS A 77 -17.11 5.41 -2.79
CA LYS A 77 -18.01 4.53 -2.03
C LYS A 77 -17.28 3.92 -0.84
N PRO A 78 -17.87 3.97 0.37
CA PRO A 78 -17.28 3.32 1.54
C PRO A 78 -17.15 1.80 1.38
N VAL A 79 -16.02 1.24 1.78
CA VAL A 79 -15.75 -0.21 1.74
C VAL A 79 -16.13 -0.86 3.06
N TYR A 80 -17.33 -1.41 3.17
CA TYR A 80 -17.85 -1.97 4.44
C TYR A 80 -17.82 -3.50 4.53
N ARG A 81 -17.74 -4.23 3.43
CA ARG A 81 -17.86 -5.68 3.37
C ARG A 81 -16.89 -6.29 2.36
N SER A 82 -16.66 -7.60 2.49
CA SER A 82 -15.75 -8.34 1.59
C SER A 82 -16.02 -8.11 0.09
N ALA A 83 -17.29 -8.10 -0.32
CA ALA A 83 -17.65 -7.81 -1.71
C ALA A 83 -17.22 -6.39 -2.15
N GLY A 84 -17.32 -5.41 -1.25
CA GLY A 84 -16.82 -4.05 -1.48
C GLY A 84 -15.31 -4.00 -1.67
N VAL A 85 -14.57 -4.82 -0.94
CA VAL A 85 -13.10 -4.92 -1.08
C VAL A 85 -12.70 -5.40 -2.47
N TYR A 86 -13.37 -6.41 -3.02
CA TYR A 86 -13.08 -6.89 -4.37
C TYR A 86 -13.40 -5.85 -5.45
N ALA A 87 -14.53 -5.12 -5.30
CA ALA A 87 -14.88 -4.03 -6.22
C ALA A 87 -13.88 -2.87 -6.12
N TYR A 88 -13.45 -2.53 -4.93
CA TYR A 88 -12.40 -1.53 -4.69
C TYR A 88 -11.05 -1.99 -5.28
N PHE A 89 -10.70 -3.25 -5.18
CA PHE A 89 -9.51 -3.80 -5.83
C PHE A 89 -9.58 -3.75 -7.35
N ALA A 90 -10.76 -3.92 -7.95
CA ALA A 90 -10.95 -3.73 -9.38
C ALA A 90 -10.74 -2.26 -9.79
N PHE A 91 -11.19 -1.31 -8.96
CA PHE A 91 -10.91 0.11 -9.12
C PHE A 91 -9.40 0.39 -9.05
N ILE A 92 -8.70 -0.03 -7.99
CA ILE A 92 -7.25 0.13 -7.89
C ILE A 92 -6.54 -0.41 -9.14
N LYS A 93 -6.90 -1.61 -9.58
CA LYS A 93 -6.30 -2.24 -10.75
C LYS A 93 -6.47 -1.42 -12.02
N LYS A 94 -7.63 -0.76 -12.19
CA LYS A 94 -7.89 0.16 -13.29
C LYS A 94 -7.02 1.41 -13.19
N GLU A 95 -6.99 2.04 -12.01
CA GLU A 95 -6.28 3.29 -11.80
C GLU A 95 -4.75 3.12 -11.87
N LEU A 96 -4.20 2.00 -11.42
CA LEU A 96 -2.77 1.69 -11.55
C LEU A 96 -2.29 1.71 -13.02
N LYS A 97 -3.14 1.28 -13.97
CA LYS A 97 -2.81 1.35 -15.40
C LYS A 97 -2.69 2.78 -15.92
N GLN A 98 -3.40 3.72 -15.31
CA GLN A 98 -3.39 5.15 -15.69
C GLN A 98 -2.28 5.88 -14.96
N VAL A 99 -2.12 5.64 -13.65
CA VAL A 99 -1.12 6.27 -12.78
C VAL A 99 0.29 5.84 -13.17
N ARG A 100 0.47 4.56 -13.54
CA ARG A 100 1.78 3.96 -13.86
C ARG A 100 2.83 4.28 -12.80
N PRO A 101 2.63 3.87 -11.54
CA PRO A 101 3.60 4.12 -10.50
C PRO A 101 4.87 3.29 -10.74
N ASP A 102 5.97 3.66 -10.08
CA ASP A 102 7.16 2.83 -9.99
C ASP A 102 6.98 1.76 -8.88
N ILE A 103 6.25 2.11 -7.81
CA ILE A 103 5.91 1.23 -6.68
C ILE A 103 4.42 1.34 -6.36
N PHE A 104 3.76 0.19 -6.16
CA PHE A 104 2.44 0.12 -5.52
C PHE A 104 2.59 -0.45 -4.11
N TRP A 105 2.16 0.31 -3.11
CA TRP A 105 2.22 -0.07 -1.70
C TRP A 105 0.84 -0.39 -1.15
N GLU A 106 0.63 -1.65 -0.79
CA GLU A 106 -0.54 -2.11 -0.06
C GLU A 106 -0.22 -2.18 1.43
N VAL A 107 -0.83 -1.29 2.20
CA VAL A 107 -0.57 -1.15 3.63
C VAL A 107 -1.30 -2.21 4.46
N ASN A 108 -2.32 -2.85 3.91
CA ASN A 108 -3.20 -3.80 4.63
C ASN A 108 -2.99 -5.27 4.22
N SER A 109 -1.75 -5.64 3.95
CA SER A 109 -1.25 -7.02 3.78
C SER A 109 -1.73 -7.81 2.55
N ILE A 110 -2.86 -7.49 1.91
CA ILE A 110 -3.45 -8.29 0.82
C ILE A 110 -3.58 -7.45 -0.43
N ILE A 111 -2.79 -7.77 -1.47
CA ILE A 111 -2.86 -7.11 -2.77
C ILE A 111 -3.99 -7.69 -3.65
N PRO A 112 -4.54 -6.88 -4.57
CA PRO A 112 -5.39 -7.38 -5.64
C PRO A 112 -4.68 -8.44 -6.49
N ILE A 113 -5.35 -9.55 -6.77
CA ILE A 113 -4.79 -10.61 -7.62
C ILE A 113 -4.64 -10.10 -9.05
N ASN A 114 -3.54 -10.46 -9.72
CA ASN A 114 -3.25 -10.09 -11.10
C ASN A 114 -3.28 -8.58 -11.35
N LEU A 115 -2.52 -7.82 -10.57
CA LEU A 115 -2.43 -6.36 -10.74
C LEU A 115 -2.01 -5.99 -12.17
N GLY A 116 -1.07 -6.72 -12.75
CA GLY A 116 -0.52 -6.43 -14.07
C GLY A 116 0.12 -5.05 -14.13
N GLY A 117 1.28 -4.93 -14.72
CA GLY A 117 1.99 -3.67 -14.84
C GLY A 117 3.50 -3.84 -14.65
N SER A 118 4.25 -2.78 -14.92
CA SER A 118 5.72 -2.75 -14.80
C SER A 118 6.19 -2.10 -13.51
N PHE A 119 5.35 -2.04 -12.46
CA PHE A 119 5.69 -1.50 -11.15
C PHE A 119 6.07 -2.60 -10.17
N LYS A 120 6.82 -2.22 -9.14
CA LYS A 120 7.12 -3.09 -8.00
C LYS A 120 6.00 -3.06 -6.97
N THR A 121 5.77 -4.18 -6.30
CA THR A 121 4.78 -4.29 -5.23
C THR A 121 5.44 -4.33 -3.87
N LEU A 122 4.96 -3.48 -2.97
CA LEU A 122 5.34 -3.41 -1.57
C LEU A 122 4.11 -3.70 -0.71
N ILE A 123 4.25 -4.55 0.31
CA ILE A 123 3.19 -4.76 1.29
C ILE A 123 3.70 -4.51 2.70
N THR A 124 2.81 -4.11 3.60
CA THR A 124 3.08 -4.12 5.04
C THR A 124 2.30 -5.25 5.72
N ILE A 125 2.98 -6.08 6.49
CA ILE A 125 2.35 -7.09 7.35
C ILE A 125 2.42 -6.60 8.79
N HIS A 126 1.23 -6.38 9.40
CA HIS A 126 1.13 -5.87 10.77
C HIS A 126 1.19 -6.96 11.81
N ASP A 127 0.47 -8.06 11.57
CA ASP A 127 0.42 -9.22 12.45
C ASP A 127 -0.04 -10.48 11.70
N MET A 128 0.03 -11.61 12.39
CA MET A 128 -0.47 -12.90 11.92
C MET A 128 -1.66 -13.37 12.77
N PHE A 129 -2.28 -12.48 13.54
CA PHE A 129 -3.36 -12.81 14.48
C PHE A 129 -4.55 -13.54 13.84
N PRO A 130 -5.01 -13.20 12.62
CA PRO A 130 -6.09 -13.96 12.01
C PRO A 130 -5.77 -15.44 11.79
N ILE A 131 -4.49 -15.80 11.67
CA ILE A 131 -4.03 -17.18 11.51
C ILE A 131 -3.74 -17.83 12.88
N GLN A 132 -3.15 -17.07 13.81
CA GLN A 132 -2.79 -17.55 15.13
C GLN A 132 -4.00 -17.77 16.03
N TYR A 133 -4.96 -16.86 15.97
CA TYR A 133 -6.09 -16.82 16.90
C TYR A 133 -7.44 -17.07 16.17
N VAL A 134 -7.52 -18.21 15.46
CA VAL A 134 -8.71 -18.64 14.69
C VAL A 134 -9.99 -18.59 15.53
N ARG A 135 -9.92 -18.87 16.84
CA ARG A 135 -11.05 -18.83 17.76
C ARG A 135 -11.70 -17.44 17.84
N TYR A 136 -10.91 -16.37 17.77
CA TYR A 136 -11.39 -14.99 17.87
C TYR A 136 -11.83 -14.43 16.51
N PHE A 137 -11.13 -14.77 15.44
CA PHE A 137 -11.44 -14.25 14.10
C PHE A 137 -12.44 -15.10 13.32
N GLY A 138 -12.67 -16.35 13.77
CA GLY A 138 -13.54 -17.32 13.10
C GLY A 138 -12.85 -18.04 11.94
N LYS A 139 -13.18 -19.31 11.76
CA LYS A 139 -12.53 -20.20 10.78
C LYS A 139 -12.57 -19.66 9.34
N ILE A 140 -13.73 -19.17 8.90
CA ILE A 140 -13.93 -18.67 7.53
C ILE A 140 -12.99 -17.51 7.23
N TYR A 141 -12.94 -16.51 8.12
CA TYR A 141 -12.06 -15.36 7.94
C TYR A 141 -10.58 -15.74 8.02
N SER A 142 -10.20 -16.61 8.94
CA SER A 142 -8.81 -17.06 9.09
C SER A 142 -8.31 -17.82 7.84
N TYR A 143 -9.14 -18.71 7.27
CA TYR A 143 -8.80 -19.40 6.02
C TYR A 143 -8.75 -18.44 4.83
N TYR A 144 -9.71 -17.52 4.73
CA TYR A 144 -9.71 -16.45 3.73
C TYR A 144 -8.41 -15.63 3.80
N PHE A 145 -8.06 -15.16 4.99
CA PHE A 145 -6.85 -14.35 5.21
C PHE A 145 -5.60 -15.15 4.85
N LYS A 146 -5.45 -16.38 5.35
CA LYS A 146 -4.31 -17.25 5.07
C LYS A 146 -4.14 -17.51 3.58
N PHE A 147 -5.23 -17.81 2.87
CA PHE A 147 -5.19 -18.07 1.44
C PHE A 147 -4.76 -16.81 0.66
N ASN A 148 -5.42 -15.68 0.90
CA ASN A 148 -5.12 -14.44 0.17
C ASN A 148 -3.73 -13.90 0.48
N LEU A 149 -3.28 -13.98 1.75
CA LEU A 149 -1.91 -13.60 2.11
C LEU A 149 -0.90 -14.51 1.42
N GLY A 150 -1.15 -15.82 1.38
CA GLY A 150 -0.29 -16.76 0.65
C GLY A 150 -0.19 -16.48 -0.85
N VAL A 151 -1.26 -16.02 -1.48
CA VAL A 151 -1.25 -15.57 -2.88
C VAL A 151 -0.47 -14.25 -3.00
N THR A 152 -0.75 -13.29 -2.12
CA THR A 152 -0.06 -11.99 -2.07
C THR A 152 1.46 -12.16 -1.98
N LEU A 153 1.94 -12.97 -1.04
CA LEU A 153 3.36 -13.22 -0.81
C LEU A 153 4.10 -13.80 -2.03
N ARG A 154 3.40 -14.51 -2.91
CA ARG A 154 3.98 -15.03 -4.16
C ARG A 154 4.20 -13.95 -5.22
N HIS A 155 3.41 -12.88 -5.18
CA HIS A 155 3.38 -11.83 -6.20
C HIS A 155 3.95 -10.49 -5.71
N THR A 156 4.38 -10.44 -4.45
CA THR A 156 4.99 -9.26 -3.84
C THR A 156 6.49 -9.23 -4.09
N ASP A 157 7.02 -8.05 -4.40
CA ASP A 157 8.46 -7.83 -4.58
C ASP A 157 9.16 -7.54 -3.24
N MET A 158 8.50 -6.78 -2.34
CA MET A 158 9.06 -6.37 -1.05
C MET A 158 8.03 -6.45 0.07
N ILE A 159 8.48 -6.75 1.27
CA ILE A 159 7.65 -6.84 2.47
C ILE A 159 8.23 -5.93 3.55
N LEU A 160 7.37 -5.08 4.13
CA LEU A 160 7.65 -4.38 5.38
C LEU A 160 6.99 -5.13 6.54
N TYR A 161 7.72 -5.33 7.60
CA TYR A 161 7.21 -5.87 8.86
C TYR A 161 7.26 -4.77 9.92
N ASN A 162 6.20 -4.64 10.70
CA ASN A 162 6.18 -3.67 11.78
C ASN A 162 6.96 -4.12 13.04
N SER A 163 7.38 -5.40 13.08
CA SER A 163 8.24 -5.95 14.13
C SER A 163 8.95 -7.23 13.67
N GLU A 164 10.06 -7.57 14.31
CA GLU A 164 10.75 -8.85 14.08
C GLU A 164 9.85 -10.05 14.42
N GLN A 165 9.01 -9.94 15.45
CA GLN A 165 8.05 -10.98 15.78
C GLN A 165 7.07 -11.25 14.63
N THR A 166 6.54 -10.20 13.97
CA THR A 166 5.66 -10.34 12.82
C THR A 166 6.36 -11.02 11.65
N LYS A 167 7.64 -10.73 11.45
CA LYS A 167 8.45 -11.39 10.44
C LYS A 167 8.62 -12.87 10.75
N ASP A 168 9.02 -13.23 11.96
CA ASP A 168 9.21 -14.61 12.40
C ASP A 168 7.91 -15.42 12.27
N ASP A 169 6.80 -14.85 12.73
CA ASP A 169 5.47 -15.46 12.58
C ASP A 169 5.10 -15.66 11.10
N THR A 170 5.38 -14.66 10.26
CA THR A 170 5.10 -14.79 8.82
C THR A 170 5.94 -15.89 8.19
N GLU A 171 7.23 -15.96 8.49
CA GLU A 171 8.13 -17.01 7.97
C GLU A 171 7.74 -18.41 8.48
N MET A 172 7.23 -18.52 9.70
CA MET A 172 6.73 -19.77 10.26
C MET A 172 5.52 -20.30 9.48
N TYR A 173 4.54 -19.44 9.17
CA TYR A 173 3.33 -19.84 8.43
C TYR A 173 3.53 -19.91 6.91
N PHE A 174 4.49 -19.16 6.39
CA PHE A 174 4.81 -19.06 4.97
C PHE A 174 6.33 -19.14 4.72
N PRO A 175 6.95 -20.32 4.87
CA PRO A 175 8.42 -20.47 4.77
C PRO A 175 9.02 -20.03 3.42
N LYS A 176 8.19 -19.91 2.37
CA LYS A 176 8.62 -19.41 1.04
C LYS A 176 8.52 -17.89 0.91
N ALA A 177 8.08 -17.17 1.95
CA ALA A 177 7.96 -15.71 1.94
C ALA A 177 9.29 -14.98 2.23
N LYS A 178 10.39 -15.73 2.40
CA LYS A 178 11.73 -15.14 2.57
C LYS A 178 12.12 -14.39 1.30
N LYS A 179 12.02 -13.06 1.35
CA LYS A 179 12.43 -12.15 0.28
C LYS A 179 13.24 -10.99 0.86
#